data_329bab95e1adb0e57117852e3935429a
#
_entry.id   329bab95e1adb0e57117852e3935429a
#
_cell.length_a   1.000
_cell.length_b   1.000
_cell.length_c   1.000
_cell.angle_alpha   90.00
_cell.angle_beta   90.00
_cell.angle_gamma   90.00
#
_symmetry.space_group_name_H-M   'P 1'
#
loop_
_entity.id
_entity.type
_entity.pdbx_description
1 polymer ?
#
loop_
_entity_poly.entity_id
_entity_poly.type
_entity_poly.pdbx_seq_one_letter_code
_entity_poly.pdbx_strand_id
1 'polypeptide(L)'
;TLQFIFQSARSVDQVNWQQDGWFIPWQHLIQFLAPDFFGNPTTLNYWGVWNYGELVGFVGIAPLILSIFVLFHRRDKKTLFFGSLFFLSLIFSLPTIFAKLPYIWEIPFLSTSQPTRLLLLTDFALSVLAALGFDWYIRQENKKKMIFPLLFIGTVFGLLWFFVLS
;
A
#
# COMPACT_ATOMS: atom_id res chain seq x y z
N THR A 1 16.09 30.20 1.09
CA THR A 1 15.55 28.82 1.29
C THR A 1 14.66 28.71 2.52
N LEU A 2 14.98 29.31 3.68
CA LEU A 2 14.10 29.29 4.86
C LEU A 2 12.77 30.03 4.61
N GLN A 3 12.79 31.17 3.91
CA GLN A 3 11.56 31.90 3.56
C GLN A 3 10.61 31.07 2.69
N PHE A 4 11.16 30.21 1.81
CA PHE A 4 10.34 29.30 1.00
C PHE A 4 9.58 28.29 1.84
N ILE A 5 10.18 27.79 2.94
CA ILE A 5 9.53 26.85 3.85
C ILE A 5 8.36 27.50 4.58
N PHE A 6 8.53 28.75 5.05
CA PHE A 6 7.47 29.50 5.75
C PHE A 6 6.35 29.98 4.82
N GLN A 7 6.65 30.21 3.54
CA GLN A 7 5.67 30.68 2.55
C GLN A 7 5.07 29.55 1.70
N SER A 8 5.50 28.31 1.91
CA SER A 8 4.97 27.18 1.15
C SER A 8 3.55 26.85 1.61
N ALA A 9 2.71 26.44 0.66
CA ALA A 9 1.35 25.94 0.93
C ALA A 9 1.33 24.68 1.85
N ARG A 10 2.49 24.19 2.24
CA ARG A 10 2.71 23.06 3.16
C ARG A 10 3.25 23.52 4.53
N SER A 11 3.09 24.78 4.89
CA SER A 11 3.34 25.20 6.26
C SER A 11 2.36 24.51 7.22
N VAL A 12 2.78 24.31 8.47
CA VAL A 12 1.96 23.61 9.49
C VAL A 12 0.55 24.21 9.61
N ASP A 13 0.45 25.54 9.49
CA ASP A 13 -0.81 26.28 9.60
C ASP A 13 -1.77 26.08 8.41
N GLN A 14 -1.30 25.52 7.30
CA GLN A 14 -2.09 25.34 6.06
C GLN A 14 -2.42 23.87 5.77
N VAL A 15 -1.85 22.94 6.53
CA VAL A 15 -2.06 21.50 6.31
C VAL A 15 -3.34 21.04 7.01
N ASN A 16 -4.34 20.71 6.22
CA ASN A 16 -5.55 20.04 6.72
C ASN A 16 -5.41 18.53 6.57
N TRP A 17 -4.72 17.88 7.53
CA TRP A 17 -4.53 16.44 7.53
C TRP A 17 -5.80 15.63 7.83
N GLN A 18 -6.89 16.30 8.20
CA GLN A 18 -8.19 15.67 8.44
C GLN A 18 -9.03 15.54 7.16
N GLN A 19 -8.56 16.15 6.05
CA GLN A 19 -9.29 16.05 4.78
C GLN A 19 -9.24 14.62 4.20
N ASP A 20 -10.27 14.27 3.47
CA ASP A 20 -10.33 12.99 2.75
C ASP A 20 -9.18 12.89 1.74
N GLY A 21 -8.54 11.70 1.71
CA GLY A 21 -7.41 11.43 0.81
C GLY A 21 -6.05 11.92 1.33
N TRP A 22 -5.98 12.50 2.53
CA TRP A 22 -4.68 12.76 3.17
C TRP A 22 -3.94 11.47 3.53
N PHE A 23 -4.67 10.50 4.08
CA PHE A 23 -4.28 9.10 4.24
C PHE A 23 -4.95 8.25 3.18
N ILE A 24 -4.44 7.05 2.94
CA ILE A 24 -5.11 6.07 2.08
C ILE A 24 -6.36 5.56 2.81
N PRO A 25 -7.58 5.81 2.29
CA PRO A 25 -8.78 5.28 2.91
C PRO A 25 -8.77 3.74 2.91
N TRP A 26 -9.31 3.12 3.94
CA TRP A 26 -9.29 1.66 4.10
C TRP A 26 -9.85 0.91 2.88
N GLN A 27 -10.92 1.43 2.27
CA GLN A 27 -11.51 0.84 1.06
C GLN A 27 -10.56 0.83 -0.13
N HIS A 28 -9.59 1.75 -0.20
CA HIS A 28 -8.61 1.81 -1.28
C HIS A 28 -7.55 0.71 -1.22
N LEU A 29 -7.49 -0.08 -0.14
CA LEU A 29 -6.65 -1.29 -0.09
C LEU A 29 -7.03 -2.31 -1.17
N ILE A 30 -8.26 -2.26 -1.68
CA ILE A 30 -8.71 -3.08 -2.81
C ILE A 30 -7.89 -2.81 -4.07
N GLN A 31 -7.32 -1.60 -4.22
CA GLN A 31 -6.54 -1.22 -5.38
C GLN A 31 -5.18 -1.93 -5.46
N PHE A 32 -4.72 -2.59 -4.39
CA PHE A 32 -3.59 -3.53 -4.48
C PHE A 32 -3.93 -4.78 -5.32
N LEU A 33 -5.20 -5.09 -5.49
CA LEU A 33 -5.71 -6.24 -6.27
C LEU A 33 -6.33 -5.81 -7.59
N ALA A 34 -7.12 -4.74 -7.57
CA ALA A 34 -7.86 -4.21 -8.70
C ALA A 34 -7.65 -2.69 -8.78
N PRO A 35 -6.61 -2.20 -9.48
CA PRO A 35 -6.21 -0.80 -9.48
C PRO A 35 -7.34 0.14 -9.93
N ASP A 36 -8.16 -0.28 -10.88
CA ASP A 36 -9.27 0.50 -11.42
C ASP A 36 -10.63 0.16 -10.77
N PHE A 37 -10.63 -0.42 -9.55
CA PHE A 37 -11.87 -0.75 -8.84
C PHE A 37 -12.80 0.47 -8.68
N PHE A 38 -12.23 1.63 -8.39
CA PHE A 38 -12.97 2.90 -8.28
C PHE A 38 -13.08 3.66 -9.62
N GLY A 39 -12.86 2.98 -10.75
CA GLY A 39 -12.76 3.58 -12.05
C GLY A 39 -11.40 4.23 -12.31
N ASN A 40 -11.28 4.89 -13.46
CA ASN A 40 -10.01 5.50 -13.89
C ASN A 40 -10.27 6.93 -14.40
N PRO A 41 -9.46 7.93 -13.98
CA PRO A 41 -9.60 9.30 -14.46
C PRO A 41 -9.47 9.44 -15.98
N THR A 42 -8.69 8.56 -16.63
CA THR A 42 -8.51 8.59 -18.09
C THR A 42 -9.80 8.26 -18.84
N THR A 43 -10.63 7.40 -18.26
CA THR A 43 -11.94 7.01 -18.82
C THR A 43 -13.09 7.85 -18.26
N LEU A 44 -12.78 8.86 -17.42
CA LEU A 44 -13.74 9.80 -16.82
C LEU A 44 -14.85 9.12 -15.98
N ASN A 45 -14.58 7.92 -15.47
CA ASN A 45 -15.52 7.15 -14.65
C ASN A 45 -15.01 6.92 -13.20
N TYR A 46 -14.00 7.69 -12.76
CA TYR A 46 -13.48 7.60 -11.42
C TYR A 46 -14.47 8.15 -10.39
N TRP A 47 -14.80 7.32 -9.38
CA TRP A 47 -15.72 7.66 -8.29
C TRP A 47 -15.09 7.47 -6.89
N GLY A 48 -13.80 7.20 -6.85
CA GLY A 48 -13.04 7.11 -5.60
C GLY A 48 -12.71 8.48 -4.99
N VAL A 49 -11.94 8.44 -3.89
CA VAL A 49 -11.46 9.66 -3.24
C VAL A 49 -10.47 10.38 -4.15
N TRP A 50 -10.47 11.70 -4.10
CA TRP A 50 -9.60 12.56 -4.90
C TRP A 50 -8.13 12.14 -4.85
N ASN A 51 -7.46 12.26 -6.01
CA ASN A 51 -6.08 11.90 -6.27
C ASN A 51 -5.80 10.40 -6.44
N TYR A 52 -6.42 9.83 -7.50
CA TYR A 52 -6.20 8.45 -7.93
C TYR A 52 -4.72 8.03 -7.90
N GLY A 53 -3.81 8.85 -8.45
CA GLY A 53 -2.40 8.47 -8.59
C GLY A 53 -1.62 8.32 -7.28
N GLU A 54 -2.11 8.89 -6.18
CA GLU A 54 -1.47 8.76 -4.85
C GLU A 54 -2.06 7.64 -3.98
N LEU A 55 -3.14 7.00 -4.45
CA LEU A 55 -3.87 5.99 -3.67
C LEU A 55 -3.74 4.58 -4.22
N VAL A 56 -3.21 4.41 -5.44
CA VAL A 56 -3.08 3.12 -6.11
C VAL A 56 -1.73 2.49 -5.83
N GLY A 57 -1.72 1.39 -5.06
CA GLY A 57 -0.56 0.54 -4.84
C GLY A 57 -0.74 -0.81 -5.53
N PHE A 58 -0.40 -0.91 -6.81
CA PHE A 58 -0.57 -2.14 -7.59
C PHE A 58 0.74 -2.62 -8.20
N VAL A 59 1.29 -3.66 -7.63
CA VAL A 59 2.54 -4.30 -8.11
C VAL A 59 2.28 -5.48 -9.05
N GLY A 60 1.01 -5.81 -9.30
CA GLY A 60 0.60 -6.98 -10.06
C GLY A 60 0.21 -8.17 -9.20
N ILE A 61 -0.71 -9.00 -9.70
CA ILE A 61 -1.26 -10.14 -8.95
C ILE A 61 -0.20 -11.21 -8.69
N ALA A 62 0.61 -11.57 -9.69
CA ALA A 62 1.66 -12.57 -9.51
C ALA A 62 2.73 -12.13 -8.51
N PRO A 63 3.29 -10.90 -8.57
CA PRO A 63 4.15 -10.38 -7.51
C PRO A 63 3.49 -10.38 -6.12
N LEU A 64 2.23 -10.04 -6.01
CA LEU A 64 1.52 -10.05 -4.72
C LEU A 64 1.42 -11.48 -4.14
N ILE A 65 1.06 -12.48 -4.97
CA ILE A 65 1.02 -13.89 -4.56
C ILE A 65 2.40 -14.36 -4.08
N LEU A 66 3.47 -14.01 -4.82
CA LEU A 66 4.84 -14.37 -4.45
C LEU A 66 5.30 -13.68 -3.16
N SER A 67 4.90 -12.44 -2.95
CA SER A 67 5.18 -11.70 -1.71
C SER A 67 4.50 -12.34 -0.51
N ILE A 68 3.24 -12.71 -0.63
CA ILE A 68 2.50 -13.44 0.41
C ILE A 68 3.17 -14.80 0.66
N PHE A 69 3.52 -15.52 -0.41
CA PHE A 69 4.18 -16.82 -0.29
C PHE A 69 5.47 -16.74 0.53
N VAL A 70 6.36 -15.78 0.23
CA VAL A 70 7.65 -15.68 0.93
C VAL A 70 7.49 -15.24 2.38
N LEU A 71 6.55 -14.34 2.68
CA LEU A 71 6.26 -13.87 4.04
C LEU A 71 5.83 -15.03 4.96
N PHE A 72 5.08 -16.01 4.43
CA PHE A 72 4.64 -17.14 5.24
C PHE A 72 5.65 -18.29 5.33
N HIS A 73 6.52 -18.46 4.33
CA HIS A 73 7.36 -19.65 4.22
C HIS A 73 8.85 -19.41 4.41
N ARG A 74 9.32 -18.18 4.37
CA ARG A 74 10.75 -17.85 4.50
C ARG A 74 10.97 -16.85 5.63
N ARG A 75 11.86 -17.17 6.57
CA ARG A 75 12.12 -16.36 7.76
C ARG A 75 13.60 -15.97 7.87
N ASP A 76 14.17 -15.48 6.79
CA ASP A 76 15.51 -14.90 6.80
C ASP A 76 15.47 -13.38 7.07
N LYS A 77 16.65 -12.82 7.36
CA LYS A 77 16.79 -11.39 7.70
C LYS A 77 16.29 -10.47 6.58
N LYS A 78 16.47 -10.86 5.31
CA LYS A 78 16.02 -10.06 4.15
C LYS A 78 14.50 -10.03 4.08
N THR A 79 13.86 -11.19 4.18
CA THR A 79 12.39 -11.29 4.18
C THR A 79 11.78 -10.55 5.36
N LEU A 80 12.37 -10.66 6.56
CA LEU A 80 11.89 -9.93 7.73
C LEU A 80 12.05 -8.41 7.57
N PHE A 81 13.18 -7.95 7.03
CA PHE A 81 13.41 -6.52 6.80
C PHE A 81 12.39 -5.93 5.82
N PHE A 82 12.24 -6.54 4.63
CA PHE A 82 11.31 -6.03 3.63
C PHE A 82 9.83 -6.25 4.04
N GLY A 83 9.53 -7.31 4.77
CA GLY A 83 8.23 -7.51 5.39
C GLY A 83 7.90 -6.42 6.42
N SER A 84 8.85 -6.09 7.28
CA SER A 84 8.69 -4.97 8.24
C SER A 84 8.54 -3.63 7.53
N LEU A 85 9.33 -3.38 6.49
CA LEU A 85 9.22 -2.16 5.68
C LEU A 85 7.84 -2.05 5.03
N PHE A 86 7.32 -3.14 4.46
CA PHE A 86 5.98 -3.21 3.88
C PHE A 86 4.90 -2.86 4.92
N PHE A 87 4.90 -3.55 6.06
CA PHE A 87 3.86 -3.33 7.07
C PHE A 87 3.95 -1.95 7.72
N LEU A 88 5.15 -1.46 8.01
CA LEU A 88 5.33 -0.13 8.60
C LEU A 88 4.91 0.96 7.63
N SER A 89 5.37 0.94 6.37
CA SER A 89 4.99 1.93 5.38
C SER A 89 3.47 1.93 5.14
N LEU A 90 2.86 0.75 5.09
CA LEU A 90 1.41 0.61 4.93
C LEU A 90 0.64 1.16 6.15
N ILE A 91 1.05 0.80 7.38
CA ILE A 91 0.41 1.28 8.62
C ILE A 91 0.47 2.82 8.70
N PHE A 92 1.60 3.42 8.32
CA PHE A 92 1.74 4.87 8.31
C PHE A 92 1.06 5.57 7.13
N SER A 93 0.76 4.86 6.04
CA SER A 93 -0.04 5.38 4.92
C SER A 93 -1.54 5.37 5.21
N LEU A 94 -2.00 4.45 6.05
CA LEU A 94 -3.41 4.30 6.42
C LEU A 94 -3.79 5.24 7.57
N PRO A 95 -5.08 5.59 7.77
CA PRO A 95 -5.54 6.48 8.83
C PRO A 95 -5.51 5.83 10.22
N THR A 96 -4.40 5.20 10.57
CA THR A 96 -4.16 4.57 11.87
C THR A 96 -3.86 5.60 12.95
N ILE A 97 -3.99 5.21 14.21
CA ILE A 97 -3.62 6.07 15.34
C ILE A 97 -2.13 6.47 15.24
N PHE A 98 -1.25 5.52 14.90
CA PHE A 98 0.19 5.76 14.76
C PHE A 98 0.52 6.76 13.65
N ALA A 99 -0.17 6.66 12.52
CA ALA A 99 0.02 7.57 11.39
C ALA A 99 -0.45 9.00 11.70
N LYS A 100 -1.41 9.18 12.62
CA LYS A 100 -1.93 10.48 13.04
C LYS A 100 -1.07 11.18 14.10
N LEU A 101 -0.27 10.45 14.87
CA LEU A 101 0.56 11.03 15.94
C LEU A 101 1.47 12.18 15.48
N PRO A 102 2.21 12.08 14.36
CA PRO A 102 3.05 13.18 13.90
C PRO A 102 2.29 14.49 13.66
N TYR A 103 1.02 14.39 13.25
CA TYR A 103 0.14 15.55 13.00
C TYR A 103 -0.43 16.12 14.29
N ILE A 104 -0.82 15.26 15.22
CA ILE A 104 -1.32 15.67 16.54
C ILE A 104 -0.23 16.37 17.35
N TRP A 105 1.02 15.91 17.24
CA TRP A 105 2.16 16.50 17.95
C TRP A 105 2.88 17.57 17.13
N GLU A 106 2.37 17.91 15.94
CA GLU A 106 2.94 18.92 15.05
C GLU A 106 4.44 18.76 14.82
N ILE A 107 4.90 17.49 14.66
CA ILE A 107 6.32 17.20 14.49
C ILE A 107 6.81 17.83 13.19
N PRO A 108 7.83 18.73 13.24
CA PRO A 108 8.34 19.40 12.06
C PRO A 108 8.70 18.43 10.94
N PHE A 109 8.44 18.80 9.69
CA PHE A 109 8.62 18.02 8.45
C PHE A 109 7.70 16.80 8.32
N LEU A 110 7.38 16.08 9.40
CA LEU A 110 6.47 14.93 9.34
C LEU A 110 5.01 15.38 9.24
N SER A 111 4.61 16.37 10.04
CA SER A 111 3.24 16.90 10.05
C SER A 111 2.84 17.63 8.75
N THR A 112 3.81 17.98 7.91
CA THR A 112 3.57 18.63 6.61
C THR A 112 3.69 17.69 5.42
N SER A 113 4.09 16.44 5.67
CA SER A 113 4.29 15.42 4.62
C SER A 113 3.04 14.56 4.45
N GLN A 114 2.61 14.37 3.21
CA GLN A 114 1.47 13.51 2.91
C GLN A 114 1.87 12.04 3.03
N PRO A 115 1.20 11.24 3.89
CA PRO A 115 1.62 9.88 4.19
C PRO A 115 1.32 8.88 3.06
N THR A 116 0.42 9.19 2.13
CA THR A 116 0.16 8.37 0.94
C THR A 116 1.42 8.09 0.13
N ARG A 117 2.43 8.98 0.18
CA ARG A 117 3.72 8.80 -0.50
C ARG A 117 4.55 7.64 0.02
N LEU A 118 4.26 7.15 1.23
CA LEU A 118 4.87 5.93 1.75
C LEU A 118 4.44 4.69 0.95
N LEU A 119 3.41 4.82 0.09
CA LEU A 119 3.01 3.78 -0.84
C LEU A 119 4.17 3.37 -1.77
N LEU A 120 5.04 4.31 -2.13
CA LEU A 120 6.27 4.01 -2.88
C LEU A 120 7.15 2.97 -2.15
N LEU A 121 7.30 3.11 -0.83
CA LEU A 121 8.07 2.15 -0.03
C LEU A 121 7.33 0.81 0.11
N THR A 122 6.01 0.86 0.19
CA THR A 122 5.13 -0.31 0.22
C THR A 122 5.30 -1.13 -1.05
N ASP A 123 5.21 -0.49 -2.22
CA ASP A 123 5.33 -1.13 -3.54
C ASP A 123 6.75 -1.63 -3.80
N PHE A 124 7.76 -0.86 -3.39
CA PHE A 124 9.16 -1.28 -3.45
C PHE A 124 9.39 -2.55 -2.60
N ALA A 125 8.91 -2.55 -1.35
CA ALA A 125 9.04 -3.70 -0.47
C ALA A 125 8.33 -4.94 -1.03
N LEU A 126 7.11 -4.79 -1.57
CA LEU A 126 6.38 -5.86 -2.24
C LEU A 126 7.15 -6.41 -3.46
N SER A 127 7.73 -5.53 -4.27
CA SER A 127 8.51 -5.93 -5.45
C SER A 127 9.73 -6.76 -5.06
N VAL A 128 10.44 -6.37 -4.00
CA VAL A 128 11.58 -7.16 -3.50
C VAL A 128 11.12 -8.47 -2.86
N LEU A 129 10.03 -8.45 -2.08
CA LEU A 129 9.45 -9.68 -1.53
C LEU A 129 9.00 -10.63 -2.63
N ALA A 130 8.45 -10.13 -3.72
CA ALA A 130 8.08 -10.96 -4.88
C ALA A 130 9.30 -11.64 -5.51
N ALA A 131 10.40 -10.91 -5.69
CA ALA A 131 11.65 -11.47 -6.20
C ALA A 131 12.22 -12.55 -5.27
N LEU A 132 12.21 -12.30 -3.95
CA LEU A 132 12.61 -13.29 -2.93
C LEU A 132 11.66 -14.48 -2.91
N GLY A 133 10.37 -14.26 -3.15
CA GLY A 133 9.35 -15.31 -3.25
C GLY A 133 9.55 -16.19 -4.47
N PHE A 134 9.88 -15.59 -5.60
CA PHE A 134 10.19 -16.32 -6.84
C PHE A 134 11.45 -17.17 -6.68
N ASP A 135 12.55 -16.60 -6.16
CA ASP A 135 13.78 -17.35 -5.87
C ASP A 135 13.50 -18.53 -4.92
N TRP A 136 12.71 -18.30 -3.88
CA TRP A 136 12.36 -19.35 -2.93
C TRP A 136 11.46 -20.42 -3.56
N TYR A 137 10.49 -20.03 -4.38
CA TYR A 137 9.60 -20.95 -5.09
C TYR A 137 10.34 -21.90 -6.04
N ILE A 138 11.31 -21.37 -6.80
CA ILE A 138 12.11 -22.20 -7.73
C ILE A 138 12.88 -23.29 -6.97
N ARG A 139 13.40 -22.96 -5.79
CA ARG A 139 14.22 -23.87 -4.96
C ARG A 139 13.39 -24.88 -4.16
N GLN A 140 12.07 -24.69 -4.07
CA GLN A 140 11.23 -25.64 -3.35
C GLN A 140 10.94 -26.90 -4.16
N GLU A 141 11.17 -28.07 -3.57
CA GLU A 141 10.73 -29.35 -4.15
C GLU A 141 9.21 -29.49 -4.11
N ASN A 142 8.59 -29.09 -2.98
CA ASN A 142 7.13 -29.15 -2.80
C ASN A 142 6.46 -27.85 -3.27
N LYS A 143 6.03 -27.82 -4.53
CA LYS A 143 5.30 -26.69 -5.13
C LYS A 143 3.89 -26.47 -4.55
N LYS A 144 3.34 -27.46 -3.83
CA LYS A 144 2.00 -27.36 -3.21
C LYS A 144 1.88 -26.24 -2.17
N LYS A 145 3.01 -25.79 -1.62
CA LYS A 145 3.01 -24.64 -0.67
C LYS A 145 2.48 -23.34 -1.29
N MET A 146 2.48 -23.23 -2.62
CA MET A 146 1.90 -22.08 -3.34
C MET A 146 0.36 -22.07 -3.33
N ILE A 147 -0.27 -23.21 -3.01
CA ILE A 147 -1.74 -23.33 -3.00
C ILE A 147 -2.37 -22.33 -2.01
N PHE A 148 -1.75 -22.12 -0.84
CA PHE A 148 -2.30 -21.21 0.17
C PHE A 148 -2.43 -19.75 -0.34
N PRO A 149 -1.36 -19.08 -0.81
CA PRO A 149 -1.49 -17.71 -1.33
C PRO A 149 -2.38 -17.63 -2.58
N LEU A 150 -2.41 -18.66 -3.43
CA LEU A 150 -3.31 -18.73 -4.58
C LEU A 150 -4.78 -18.79 -4.14
N LEU A 151 -5.10 -19.66 -3.19
CA LEU A 151 -6.47 -19.76 -2.65
C LEU A 151 -6.86 -18.46 -1.94
N PHE A 152 -5.97 -17.87 -1.16
CA PHE A 152 -6.23 -16.61 -0.47
C PHE A 152 -6.63 -15.49 -1.46
N ILE A 153 -5.79 -15.25 -2.46
CA ILE A 153 -6.07 -14.24 -3.49
C ILE A 153 -7.32 -14.60 -4.30
N GLY A 154 -7.47 -15.88 -4.69
CA GLY A 154 -8.66 -16.35 -5.42
C GLY A 154 -9.95 -16.14 -4.64
N THR A 155 -9.93 -16.37 -3.32
CA THR A 155 -11.11 -16.14 -2.44
C THR A 155 -11.44 -14.65 -2.39
N VAL A 156 -10.43 -13.78 -2.23
CA VAL A 156 -10.65 -12.33 -2.21
C VAL A 156 -11.25 -11.86 -3.55
N PHE A 157 -10.71 -12.32 -4.69
CA PHE A 157 -11.30 -11.99 -6.01
C PHE A 157 -12.73 -12.52 -6.15
N GLY A 158 -13.01 -13.74 -5.68
CA GLY A 158 -14.35 -14.31 -5.70
C GLY A 158 -15.37 -13.49 -4.90
N LEU A 159 -14.96 -13.01 -3.72
CA LEU A 159 -15.79 -12.14 -2.89
C LEU A 159 -16.01 -10.78 -3.55
N LEU A 160 -14.97 -10.18 -4.16
CA LEU A 160 -15.08 -8.94 -4.90
C LEU A 160 -16.03 -9.07 -6.08
N TRP A 161 -15.89 -10.17 -6.83
CA TRP A 161 -16.77 -10.45 -7.98
C TRP A 161 -18.23 -10.63 -7.54
N PHE A 162 -18.44 -11.36 -6.44
CA PHE A 162 -19.77 -11.51 -5.87
C PHE A 162 -20.38 -10.17 -5.46
N PHE A 163 -19.59 -9.30 -4.82
CA PHE A 163 -20.04 -7.97 -4.40
C PHE A 163 -20.40 -7.07 -5.58
N VAL A 164 -19.66 -7.16 -6.70
CA VAL A 164 -19.93 -6.36 -7.91
C VAL A 164 -21.20 -6.82 -8.64
N LEU A 165 -21.55 -8.12 -8.53
CA LEU A 165 -22.73 -8.67 -9.19
C LEU A 165 -24.02 -8.58 -8.36
N SER A 166 -23.90 -8.31 -7.06
CA SER A 166 -25.07 -8.15 -6.15
C SER A 166 -25.60 -6.72 -6.16
#